data_ea85f58ab888b19718bb3241e7bd04ad
#
_entry.id   ea85f58ab888b19718bb3241e7bd04ad
#
_cell.length_a   1.000
_cell.length_b   1.000
_cell.length_c   1.000
_cell.angle_alpha   90.00
_cell.angle_beta   90.00
_cell.angle_gamma   90.00
#
_symmetry.space_group_name_H-M   'P 1'
#
loop_
_entity.id
_entity.type
_entity.pdbx_description
1 polymer ?
#
loop_
_entity_poly.entity_id
_entity_poly.type
_entity_poly.pdbx_seq_one_letter_code
_entity_poly.pdbx_strand_id
1 'polypeptide(L)'
;LNPGDKFMGLNLAHGGHLSHGSLVNTSGIIYTPCEYNLNQETGRVDYDQMEEVALREKPKMIIGGGSAYSREWDYKRMREIADKVGAILMIDMAHPAGLIAAGILENPVKYAHIVTSTTHKTLRGPRGGVIMMGKDFPNPWGKKTPKGEIKMMSQLLDSAVFPGIQGGPLEHVIACLLYTSDAADE
;
A
#
# COMPACT_ATOMS: atom_id res chain seq x y z
N LEU A 1 3.30 11.84 0.20
CA LEU A 1 4.16 12.22 1.32
C LEU A 1 5.22 13.20 0.86
N ASN A 2 5.64 14.12 1.73
CA ASN A 2 6.82 14.96 1.53
C ASN A 2 8.00 14.37 2.31
N PRO A 3 9.26 14.70 1.96
CA PRO A 3 10.41 14.29 2.76
C PRO A 3 10.23 14.67 4.23
N GLY A 4 10.53 13.73 5.12
CA GLY A 4 10.35 13.86 6.57
C GLY A 4 8.94 13.56 7.10
N ASP A 5 7.94 13.36 6.23
CA ASP A 5 6.61 12.95 6.70
C ASP A 5 6.68 11.57 7.37
N LYS A 6 5.90 11.41 8.45
CA LYS A 6 5.79 10.11 9.12
C LYS A 6 4.87 9.17 8.37
N PHE A 7 5.26 7.91 8.29
CA PHE A 7 4.41 6.80 7.87
C PHE A 7 4.69 5.57 8.74
N MET A 8 3.73 4.66 8.80
CA MET A 8 3.82 3.48 9.65
C MET A 8 3.74 2.20 8.81
N GLY A 9 4.58 1.22 9.10
CA GLY A 9 4.61 -0.08 8.45
C GLY A 9 4.91 -1.21 9.43
N LEU A 10 4.71 -2.47 8.98
CA LEU A 10 5.11 -3.64 9.77
C LEU A 10 6.63 -3.69 9.87
N ASN A 11 7.12 -3.90 11.08
CA ASN A 11 8.54 -4.07 11.37
C ASN A 11 9.17 -5.15 10.46
N LEU A 12 10.31 -4.83 9.86
CA LEU A 12 11.00 -5.74 8.94
C LEU A 12 11.32 -7.10 9.58
N ALA A 13 11.75 -7.11 10.86
CA ALA A 13 12.04 -8.33 11.60
C ALA A 13 10.80 -9.19 11.88
N HIS A 14 9.61 -8.61 11.75
CA HIS A 14 8.31 -9.28 11.93
C HIS A 14 7.63 -9.64 10.60
N GLY A 15 8.36 -9.62 9.50
CA GLY A 15 7.87 -9.99 8.18
C GLY A 15 7.46 -8.82 7.29
N GLY A 16 7.76 -7.59 7.66
CA GLY A 16 7.56 -6.40 6.84
C GLY A 16 8.37 -6.44 5.54
N HIS A 17 8.15 -5.45 4.67
CA HIS A 17 8.92 -5.29 3.44
C HIS A 17 9.94 -4.14 3.59
N LEU A 18 11.08 -4.26 2.90
CA LEU A 18 12.13 -3.22 2.93
C LEU A 18 11.59 -1.82 2.59
N SER A 19 10.71 -1.71 1.60
CA SER A 19 10.13 -0.43 1.20
C SER A 19 9.10 0.13 2.19
N HIS A 20 8.75 -0.61 3.25
CA HIS A 20 7.83 -0.16 4.29
C HIS A 20 8.55 0.52 5.48
N GLY A 21 9.73 1.07 5.25
CA GLY A 21 10.41 1.93 6.24
C GLY A 21 11.77 1.45 6.70
N SER A 22 12.35 0.42 6.07
CA SER A 22 13.72 0.04 6.39
C SER A 22 14.69 1.20 6.16
N LEU A 23 15.55 1.46 7.13
CA LEU A 23 16.52 2.58 7.12
C LEU A 23 17.52 2.52 5.96
N VAL A 24 17.72 1.35 5.36
CA VAL A 24 18.57 1.18 4.17
C VAL A 24 17.83 1.35 2.85
N ASN A 25 16.51 1.52 2.90
CA ASN A 25 15.65 1.74 1.74
C ASN A 25 15.35 3.24 1.56
N THR A 26 15.12 3.66 0.33
CA THR A 26 14.75 5.05 0.01
C THR A 26 13.59 5.56 0.86
N SER A 27 12.61 4.70 1.16
CA SER A 27 11.47 5.06 2.02
C SER A 27 11.90 5.43 3.44
N GLY A 28 12.83 4.71 4.04
CA GLY A 28 13.36 5.01 5.37
C GLY A 28 14.38 6.15 5.38
N ILE A 29 15.02 6.44 4.23
CA ILE A 29 15.96 7.55 4.09
C ILE A 29 15.24 8.89 3.92
N ILE A 30 14.17 8.91 3.10
CA ILE A 30 13.47 10.16 2.74
C ILE A 30 12.39 10.51 3.76
N TYR A 31 11.68 9.51 4.28
CA TYR A 31 10.57 9.69 5.21
C TYR A 31 10.95 9.27 6.63
N THR A 32 10.06 9.54 7.58
CA THR A 32 10.24 9.13 8.97
C THR A 32 9.35 7.92 9.27
N PRO A 33 9.90 6.69 9.20
CA PRO A 33 9.12 5.49 9.48
C PRO A 33 8.85 5.35 10.97
N CYS A 34 7.67 4.85 11.32
CA CYS A 34 7.36 4.24 12.61
C CYS A 34 6.81 2.84 12.37
N GLU A 35 6.90 1.97 13.36
CA GLU A 35 6.65 0.55 13.16
C GLU A 35 5.56 0.04 14.10
N TYR A 36 4.75 -0.90 13.59
CA TYR A 36 3.93 -1.78 14.40
C TYR A 36 4.47 -3.21 14.32
N ASN A 37 4.10 -4.04 15.28
CA ASN A 37 4.72 -5.32 15.50
C ASN A 37 3.69 -6.47 15.47
N LEU A 38 4.21 -7.69 15.47
CA LEU A 38 3.42 -8.88 15.81
C LEU A 38 3.38 -9.04 17.33
N ASN A 39 2.25 -9.52 17.83
CA ASN A 39 2.16 -10.05 19.16
C ASN A 39 2.99 -11.35 19.24
N GLN A 40 3.93 -11.40 20.17
CA GLN A 40 4.92 -12.49 20.26
C GLN A 40 4.30 -13.84 20.66
N GLU A 41 3.18 -13.82 21.38
CA GLU A 41 2.51 -15.05 21.82
C GLU A 41 1.68 -15.68 20.69
N THR A 42 1.00 -14.84 19.91
CA THR A 42 0.07 -15.28 18.86
C THR A 42 0.68 -15.36 17.47
N GLY A 43 1.79 -14.66 17.24
CA GLY A 43 2.40 -14.48 15.92
C GLY A 43 1.50 -13.69 14.93
N ARG A 44 0.49 -12.97 15.43
CA ARG A 44 -0.41 -12.14 14.64
C ARG A 44 -0.08 -10.66 14.80
N VAL A 45 -0.49 -9.85 13.83
CA VAL A 45 -0.39 -8.37 13.95
C VAL A 45 -1.07 -7.93 15.24
N ASP A 46 -0.34 -7.14 16.03
CA ASP A 46 -0.85 -6.53 17.25
C ASP A 46 -1.56 -5.21 16.89
N TYR A 47 -2.86 -5.30 16.64
CA TYR A 47 -3.65 -4.14 16.23
C TYR A 47 -3.85 -3.13 17.37
N ASP A 48 -3.77 -3.54 18.62
CA ASP A 48 -3.89 -2.63 19.76
C ASP A 48 -2.60 -1.82 19.92
N GLN A 49 -1.43 -2.48 19.83
CA GLN A 49 -0.14 -1.81 19.76
C GLN A 49 -0.03 -0.90 18.53
N MET A 50 -0.56 -1.35 17.37
CA MET A 50 -0.62 -0.54 16.16
C MET A 50 -1.43 0.75 16.37
N GLU A 51 -2.60 0.66 17.01
CA GLU A 51 -3.44 1.83 17.35
C GLU A 51 -2.72 2.78 18.32
N GLU A 52 -2.10 2.25 19.35
CA GLU A 52 -1.33 3.03 20.33
C GLU A 52 -0.21 3.81 19.65
N VAL A 53 0.57 3.15 18.79
CA VAL A 53 1.63 3.80 18.01
C VAL A 53 1.05 4.84 17.06
N ALA A 54 -0.05 4.54 16.37
CA ALA A 54 -0.69 5.49 15.45
C ALA A 54 -1.16 6.76 16.16
N LEU A 55 -1.77 6.62 17.33
CA LEU A 55 -2.23 7.77 18.14
C LEU A 55 -1.08 8.63 18.65
N ARG A 56 0.05 8.00 19.03
CA ARG A 56 1.25 8.68 19.50
C ARG A 56 2.01 9.38 18.37
N GLU A 57 2.27 8.67 17.28
CA GLU A 57 3.13 9.13 16.19
C GLU A 57 2.40 9.96 15.15
N LYS A 58 1.09 9.78 15.00
CA LYS A 58 0.22 10.46 14.03
C LYS A 58 0.77 10.39 12.60
N PRO A 59 1.01 9.19 12.05
CA PRO A 59 1.53 9.03 10.72
C PRO A 59 0.52 9.57 9.69
N LYS A 60 1.01 10.10 8.58
CA LYS A 60 0.16 10.51 7.44
C LYS A 60 -0.32 9.32 6.60
N MET A 61 0.38 8.20 6.69
CA MET A 61 0.06 6.97 5.98
C MET A 61 0.34 5.77 6.88
N ILE A 62 -0.54 4.78 6.81
CA ILE A 62 -0.35 3.47 7.41
C ILE A 62 -0.29 2.45 6.28
N ILE A 63 0.75 1.61 6.29
CA ILE A 63 0.98 0.57 5.30
C ILE A 63 0.68 -0.79 5.93
N GLY A 64 -0.27 -1.52 5.36
CA GLY A 64 -0.50 -2.93 5.64
C GLY A 64 0.08 -3.79 4.54
N GLY A 65 0.49 -4.98 4.91
CA GLY A 65 1.15 -5.93 4.02
C GLY A 65 2.55 -6.28 4.50
N GLY A 66 3.07 -7.38 4.01
CA GLY A 66 4.38 -7.88 4.41
C GLY A 66 4.89 -8.95 3.47
N SER A 67 6.21 -9.20 3.51
CA SER A 67 6.86 -10.20 2.67
C SER A 67 6.80 -11.61 3.27
N ALA A 68 6.79 -11.72 4.60
CA ALA A 68 6.93 -12.97 5.33
C ALA A 68 5.88 -13.14 6.44
N TYR A 69 4.70 -12.58 6.24
CA TYR A 69 3.55 -12.74 7.13
C TYR A 69 2.49 -13.63 6.48
N SER A 70 2.28 -14.82 7.04
CA SER A 70 1.45 -15.89 6.46
C SER A 70 0.02 -15.95 7.03
N ARG A 71 -0.40 -14.95 7.78
CA ARG A 71 -1.75 -14.86 8.35
C ARG A 71 -2.58 -13.84 7.60
N GLU A 72 -3.90 -13.93 7.76
CA GLU A 72 -4.82 -12.92 7.23
C GLU A 72 -4.67 -11.58 7.95
N TRP A 73 -4.92 -10.52 7.21
CA TRP A 73 -4.93 -9.14 7.70
C TRP A 73 -6.35 -8.72 8.03
N ASP A 74 -6.55 -8.10 9.17
CA ASP A 74 -7.81 -7.42 9.47
C ASP A 74 -7.81 -6.02 8.86
N TYR A 75 -8.13 -5.94 7.58
CA TYR A 75 -8.16 -4.67 6.83
C TYR A 75 -9.18 -3.68 7.40
N LYS A 76 -10.29 -4.20 7.96
CA LYS A 76 -11.31 -3.36 8.60
C LYS A 76 -10.75 -2.68 9.84
N ARG A 77 -10.09 -3.43 10.71
CA ARG A 77 -9.46 -2.88 11.92
C ARG A 77 -8.35 -1.89 11.58
N MET A 78 -7.54 -2.17 10.55
CA MET A 78 -6.54 -1.24 10.06
C MET A 78 -7.16 0.07 9.55
N ARG A 79 -8.30 -0.03 8.84
CA ARG A 79 -9.03 1.15 8.37
C ARG A 79 -9.56 1.99 9.52
N GLU A 80 -10.13 1.38 10.54
CA GLU A 80 -10.60 2.08 11.74
C GLU A 80 -9.47 2.83 12.46
N ILE A 81 -8.29 2.22 12.56
CA ILE A 81 -7.11 2.86 13.13
C ILE A 81 -6.65 4.04 12.28
N ALA A 82 -6.58 3.86 10.96
CA ALA A 82 -6.20 4.93 10.05
C ALA A 82 -7.14 6.14 10.13
N ASP A 83 -8.46 5.88 10.15
CA ASP A 83 -9.47 6.93 10.25
C ASP A 83 -9.38 7.71 11.58
N LYS A 84 -9.08 7.05 12.71
CA LYS A 84 -8.90 7.70 14.02
C LYS A 84 -7.79 8.75 14.03
N VAL A 85 -6.75 8.55 13.24
CA VAL A 85 -5.59 9.48 13.18
C VAL A 85 -5.56 10.33 11.91
N GLY A 86 -6.55 10.17 11.02
CA GLY A 86 -6.61 10.88 9.74
C GLY A 86 -5.52 10.44 8.76
N ALA A 87 -5.04 9.21 8.87
CA ALA A 87 -4.02 8.66 7.98
C ALA A 87 -4.64 8.03 6.72
N ILE A 88 -3.88 8.03 5.63
CA ILE A 88 -4.19 7.21 4.46
C ILE A 88 -3.83 5.76 4.76
N LEU A 89 -4.77 4.85 4.61
CA LEU A 89 -4.49 3.41 4.63
C LEU A 89 -4.06 2.96 3.24
N MET A 90 -2.84 2.46 3.12
CA MET A 90 -2.32 1.79 1.92
C MET A 90 -2.11 0.30 2.24
N ILE A 91 -2.62 -0.57 1.39
CA ILE A 91 -2.36 -2.02 1.53
C ILE A 91 -1.51 -2.48 0.36
N ASP A 92 -0.34 -3.02 0.69
CA ASP A 92 0.52 -3.73 -0.26
C ASP A 92 0.14 -5.22 -0.26
N MET A 93 -0.60 -5.63 -1.28
CA MET A 93 -1.03 -7.02 -1.42
C MET A 93 -0.15 -7.84 -2.36
N ALA A 94 1.06 -7.38 -2.67
CA ALA A 94 1.91 -7.97 -3.70
C ALA A 94 2.12 -9.49 -3.54
N HIS A 95 2.32 -9.99 -2.31
CA HIS A 95 2.50 -11.41 -2.06
C HIS A 95 1.22 -12.23 -2.23
N PRO A 96 0.08 -11.87 -1.60
CA PRO A 96 -1.15 -12.65 -1.69
C PRO A 96 -2.04 -12.29 -2.89
N ALA A 97 -1.62 -11.40 -3.80
CA ALA A 97 -2.47 -10.84 -4.84
C ALA A 97 -3.19 -11.89 -5.70
N GLY A 98 -2.51 -12.98 -6.06
CA GLY A 98 -3.14 -14.07 -6.82
C GLY A 98 -4.23 -14.80 -6.05
N LEU A 99 -4.06 -14.99 -4.73
CA LEU A 99 -5.07 -15.61 -3.87
C LEU A 99 -6.28 -14.68 -3.66
N ILE A 100 -6.04 -13.38 -3.59
CA ILE A 100 -7.09 -12.35 -3.51
C ILE A 100 -7.87 -12.30 -4.82
N ALA A 101 -7.19 -12.32 -5.97
CA ALA A 101 -7.82 -12.34 -7.29
C ALA A 101 -8.68 -13.59 -7.49
N ALA A 102 -8.25 -14.74 -6.98
CA ALA A 102 -9.01 -16.00 -6.99
C ALA A 102 -10.16 -16.05 -5.97
N GLY A 103 -10.37 -14.98 -5.17
CA GLY A 103 -11.43 -14.95 -4.15
C GLY A 103 -11.18 -15.83 -2.93
N ILE A 104 -9.96 -16.33 -2.74
CA ILE A 104 -9.58 -17.20 -1.60
C ILE A 104 -9.33 -16.35 -0.35
N LEU A 105 -8.76 -15.16 -0.52
CA LEU A 105 -8.50 -14.20 0.55
C LEU A 105 -9.34 -12.95 0.38
N GLU A 106 -9.57 -12.24 1.49
CA GLU A 106 -10.33 -11.00 1.47
C GLU A 106 -9.69 -9.92 0.62
N ASN A 107 -10.52 -9.18 -0.14
CA ASN A 107 -10.06 -8.11 -1.02
C ASN A 107 -9.89 -6.79 -0.26
N PRO A 108 -8.66 -6.27 -0.10
CA PRO A 108 -8.39 -5.03 0.63
C PRO A 108 -8.96 -3.77 -0.02
N VAL A 109 -9.29 -3.79 -1.31
CA VAL A 109 -9.84 -2.63 -2.04
C VAL A 109 -11.11 -2.09 -1.40
N LYS A 110 -11.85 -2.93 -0.67
CA LYS A 110 -13.07 -2.53 0.05
C LYS A 110 -12.79 -1.60 1.25
N TYR A 111 -11.61 -1.69 1.83
CA TYR A 111 -11.24 -1.02 3.07
C TYR A 111 -10.15 0.03 2.89
N ALA A 112 -9.16 -0.27 2.06
CA ALA A 112 -8.00 0.60 1.86
C ALA A 112 -8.36 1.84 1.02
N HIS A 113 -7.65 2.92 1.28
CA HIS A 113 -7.69 4.11 0.43
C HIS A 113 -6.91 3.86 -0.87
N ILE A 114 -5.77 3.17 -0.76
CA ILE A 114 -4.86 2.83 -1.86
C ILE A 114 -4.43 1.39 -1.69
N VAL A 115 -4.37 0.65 -2.78
CA VAL A 115 -3.83 -0.72 -2.81
C VAL A 115 -2.71 -0.78 -3.82
N THR A 116 -1.60 -1.40 -3.42
CA THR A 116 -0.47 -1.64 -4.32
C THR A 116 -0.24 -3.14 -4.50
N SER A 117 0.27 -3.51 -5.65
CA SER A 117 0.71 -4.87 -5.93
C SER A 117 1.86 -4.89 -6.93
N THR A 118 2.57 -6.00 -6.96
CA THR A 118 3.43 -6.38 -8.07
C THR A 118 2.68 -7.37 -8.96
N THR A 119 3.03 -7.39 -10.24
CA THR A 119 2.44 -8.31 -11.21
C THR A 119 3.20 -9.64 -11.35
N HIS A 120 4.41 -9.75 -10.78
CA HIS A 120 5.36 -10.83 -10.99
C HIS A 120 5.54 -11.79 -9.79
N LYS A 121 4.61 -11.78 -8.84
CA LYS A 121 4.57 -12.73 -7.71
C LYS A 121 3.45 -13.75 -7.93
N THR A 122 2.50 -13.86 -7.05
CA THR A 122 1.38 -14.82 -7.19
C THR A 122 0.44 -14.52 -8.37
N LEU A 123 0.48 -13.30 -8.93
CA LEU A 123 -0.22 -12.99 -10.18
C LEU A 123 0.47 -13.59 -11.43
N ARG A 124 1.70 -14.11 -11.30
CA ARG A 124 2.48 -14.81 -12.36
C ARG A 124 2.69 -14.01 -13.66
N GLY A 125 2.59 -12.70 -13.61
CA GLY A 125 2.80 -11.81 -14.75
C GLY A 125 4.25 -11.35 -14.91
N PRO A 126 4.53 -10.52 -15.90
CA PRO A 126 5.83 -9.89 -16.09
C PRO A 126 6.10 -8.88 -14.96
N ARG A 127 7.37 -8.49 -14.80
CA ARG A 127 7.77 -7.55 -13.76
C ARG A 127 7.14 -6.18 -13.95
N GLY A 128 6.35 -5.76 -12.97
CA GLY A 128 5.68 -4.47 -12.95
C GLY A 128 5.05 -4.19 -11.60
N GLY A 129 4.54 -2.98 -11.43
CA GLY A 129 3.78 -2.54 -10.28
C GLY A 129 2.42 -2.00 -10.69
N VAL A 130 1.43 -2.14 -9.80
CA VAL A 130 0.06 -1.65 -9.99
C VAL A 130 -0.34 -0.84 -8.75
N ILE A 131 -0.99 0.29 -8.97
CA ILE A 131 -1.64 1.08 -7.93
C ILE A 131 -3.13 1.09 -8.23
N MET A 132 -3.95 0.76 -7.23
CA MET A 132 -5.39 0.63 -7.37
C MET A 132 -6.10 1.41 -6.28
N MET A 133 -7.33 1.82 -6.57
CA MET A 133 -8.25 2.46 -5.61
C MET A 133 -9.65 1.90 -5.84
N GLY A 134 -10.38 1.61 -4.76
CA GLY A 134 -11.79 1.20 -4.84
C GLY A 134 -12.71 2.39 -5.09
N LYS A 135 -12.40 3.53 -4.52
CA LYS A 135 -13.14 4.78 -4.66
C LYS A 135 -12.17 5.95 -4.64
N ASP A 136 -12.32 6.87 -5.58
CA ASP A 136 -11.56 8.12 -5.59
C ASP A 136 -12.10 9.11 -4.56
N PHE A 137 -11.24 9.98 -4.05
CA PHE A 137 -11.60 10.95 -3.01
C PHE A 137 -10.74 12.23 -3.12
N PRO A 138 -11.24 13.38 -2.62
CA PRO A 138 -10.45 14.59 -2.55
C PRO A 138 -9.21 14.41 -1.67
N ASN A 139 -8.05 14.87 -2.13
CA ASN A 139 -6.84 14.73 -1.33
C ASN A 139 -6.94 15.48 0.02
N PRO A 140 -6.52 14.87 1.14
CA PRO A 140 -6.65 15.47 2.47
C PRO A 140 -5.64 16.58 2.74
N TRP A 141 -4.69 16.81 1.84
CA TRP A 141 -3.62 17.78 2.02
C TRP A 141 -3.92 19.15 1.36
N GLY A 142 -5.13 19.35 0.84
CA GLY A 142 -5.57 20.62 0.25
C GLY A 142 -4.82 21.01 -1.03
N LYS A 143 -4.17 20.06 -1.71
CA LYS A 143 -3.50 20.34 -3.00
C LYS A 143 -4.54 20.65 -4.07
N LYS A 144 -4.30 21.75 -4.81
CA LYS A 144 -5.25 22.31 -5.78
C LYS A 144 -4.75 22.21 -7.21
N THR A 145 -5.68 22.21 -8.14
CA THR A 145 -5.43 22.41 -9.57
C THR A 145 -5.05 23.88 -9.84
N PRO A 146 -4.52 24.22 -11.03
CA PRO A 146 -4.31 25.62 -11.43
C PRO A 146 -5.60 26.47 -11.39
N LYS A 147 -6.77 25.84 -11.50
CA LYS A 147 -8.09 26.50 -11.42
C LYS A 147 -8.58 26.70 -9.97
N GLY A 148 -7.81 26.27 -8.97
CA GLY A 148 -8.16 26.42 -7.55
C GLY A 148 -9.02 25.30 -6.96
N GLU A 149 -9.40 24.29 -7.72
CA GLU A 149 -10.18 23.14 -7.27
C GLU A 149 -9.30 22.13 -6.51
N ILE A 150 -9.85 21.46 -5.50
CA ILE A 150 -9.14 20.39 -4.78
C ILE A 150 -8.89 19.22 -5.74
N LYS A 151 -7.65 18.81 -5.88
CA LYS A 151 -7.29 17.62 -6.67
C LYS A 151 -7.84 16.35 -6.03
N MET A 152 -8.32 15.44 -6.85
CA MET A 152 -8.64 14.09 -6.43
C MET A 152 -7.35 13.29 -6.14
N MET A 153 -7.45 12.22 -5.33
CA MET A 153 -6.28 11.41 -4.98
C MET A 153 -5.69 10.72 -6.22
N SER A 154 -6.53 10.24 -7.14
CA SER A 154 -6.09 9.67 -8.42
C SER A 154 -5.17 10.63 -9.18
N GLN A 155 -5.53 11.90 -9.29
CA GLN A 155 -4.74 12.92 -9.98
C GLN A 155 -3.36 13.15 -9.32
N LEU A 156 -3.27 12.97 -7.99
CA LEU A 156 -2.00 13.05 -7.28
C LEU A 156 -1.14 11.80 -7.53
N LEU A 157 -1.75 10.62 -7.55
CA LEU A 157 -1.07 9.37 -7.84
C LEU A 157 -0.55 9.35 -9.28
N ASP A 158 -1.39 9.71 -10.25
CA ASP A 158 -1.02 9.78 -11.66
C ASP A 158 0.18 10.71 -11.86
N SER A 159 0.11 11.95 -11.30
CA SER A 159 1.20 12.90 -11.43
C SER A 159 2.47 12.49 -10.66
N ALA A 160 2.36 11.71 -9.60
CA ALA A 160 3.51 11.17 -8.88
C ALA A 160 4.19 10.03 -9.64
N VAL A 161 3.41 9.24 -10.37
CA VAL A 161 3.95 8.19 -11.26
C VAL A 161 4.52 8.83 -12.51
N PHE A 162 3.72 9.58 -13.26
CA PHE A 162 4.15 10.27 -14.47
C PHE A 162 3.67 11.71 -14.45
N PRO A 163 4.54 12.70 -14.65
CA PRO A 163 5.99 12.58 -14.91
C PRO A 163 6.88 12.55 -13.66
N GLY A 164 6.31 12.29 -12.48
CA GLY A 164 7.03 12.44 -11.21
C GLY A 164 8.25 11.52 -11.05
N ILE A 165 8.12 10.23 -11.35
CA ILE A 165 9.19 9.25 -11.16
C ILE A 165 9.43 8.43 -12.42
N GLN A 166 8.37 8.07 -13.15
CA GLN A 166 8.43 7.23 -14.34
C GLN A 166 8.36 8.06 -15.63
N GLY A 167 8.81 7.45 -16.74
CA GLY A 167 8.60 7.91 -18.11
C GLY A 167 7.47 7.11 -18.78
N GLY A 168 7.62 6.86 -20.09
CA GLY A 168 6.68 6.06 -20.85
C GLY A 168 6.58 4.62 -20.30
N PRO A 169 5.40 4.00 -20.36
CA PRO A 169 5.21 2.64 -19.85
C PRO A 169 5.94 1.61 -20.71
N LEU A 170 6.27 0.48 -20.10
CA LEU A 170 6.84 -0.66 -20.80
C LEU A 170 5.71 -1.45 -21.48
N GLU A 171 5.40 -1.12 -22.72
CA GLU A 171 4.25 -1.66 -23.45
C GLU A 171 4.30 -3.18 -23.63
N HIS A 172 5.50 -3.77 -23.78
CA HIS A 172 5.68 -5.22 -23.82
C HIS A 172 5.29 -5.90 -22.49
N VAL A 173 5.48 -5.23 -21.36
CA VAL A 173 5.00 -5.71 -20.03
C VAL A 173 3.48 -5.69 -19.99
N ILE A 174 2.85 -4.63 -20.47
CA ILE A 174 1.39 -4.50 -20.55
C ILE A 174 0.79 -5.58 -21.45
N ALA A 175 1.35 -5.77 -22.64
CA ALA A 175 0.92 -6.80 -23.58
C ALA A 175 1.05 -8.22 -22.99
N CYS A 176 2.15 -8.49 -22.28
CA CYS A 176 2.35 -9.78 -21.62
C CYS A 176 1.35 -10.02 -20.48
N LEU A 177 0.98 -8.98 -19.73
CA LEU A 177 -0.07 -9.08 -18.68
C LEU A 177 -1.42 -9.45 -19.28
N LEU A 178 -1.82 -8.80 -20.37
CA LEU A 178 -3.06 -9.10 -21.08
C LEU A 178 -3.06 -10.56 -21.56
N TYR A 179 -1.99 -10.98 -22.23
CA TYR A 179 -1.87 -12.36 -22.71
C TYR A 179 -1.95 -13.39 -21.58
N THR A 180 -1.31 -13.14 -20.43
CA THR A 180 -1.34 -14.10 -19.32
C THR A 180 -2.69 -14.11 -18.58
N SER A 181 -3.46 -13.02 -18.62
CA SER A 181 -4.82 -13.01 -18.07
C SER A 181 -5.77 -13.79 -18.97
N ASP A 182 -5.71 -13.60 -20.29
CA ASP A 182 -6.56 -14.32 -21.25
C ASP A 182 -6.30 -15.83 -21.24
N ALA A 183 -5.02 -16.25 -21.11
CA ALA A 183 -4.66 -17.66 -21.02
C ALA A 183 -5.11 -18.35 -19.70
N ALA A 184 -5.58 -17.61 -18.71
CA ALA A 184 -6.12 -18.16 -17.48
C ALA A 184 -7.62 -18.50 -17.59
N ASP A 185 -8.29 -18.01 -18.64
CA ASP A 185 -9.71 -18.24 -18.91
C ASP A 185 -9.95 -19.43 -19.86
N GLU A 186 -8.88 -20.05 -20.42
CA GLU A 186 -8.89 -21.30 -21.19
C GLU A 186 -8.53 -22.52 -20.31
#